data_0cb1e01b7325c0c740b6c3b1eace6f7e
#
_entry.id   0cb1e01b7325c0c740b6c3b1eace6f7e
#
_cell.length_a   1.000
_cell.length_b   1.000
_cell.length_c   1.000
_cell.angle_alpha   90.00
_cell.angle_beta   90.00
_cell.angle_gamma   90.00
#
_symmetry.space_group_name_H-M   'P 1'
#
loop_
_entity.id
_entity.type
_entity.pdbx_description
1 polymer ?
#
loop_
_entity_poly.entity_id
_entity_poly.type
_entity_poly.pdbx_seq_one_letter_code
_entity_poly.pdbx_strand_id
1 'polypeptide(L)'
;STESVFVSAESITAPRIIGTSVEGRPIEAYRRGTPGGTVVLVIGAIHGDESAGMGIVSNLLTVKIPKGIDLWLVPSMNPDGVANNTRTNANGVDLNRNFPYLWKEIKPLGSWEYSGKSKASEPETKAMVKFIRQIKPSLGIWYHQDLNIISPGIGTDGELRARYSQVSGVPLKRIT
;
A
#
# COMPACT_ATOMS: atom_id res chain seq x y z
N SER A 1 -31.50 -31.35 13.29
CA SER A 1 -31.32 -29.93 13.60
C SER A 1 -29.92 -29.53 13.17
N THR A 2 -29.77 -28.94 11.99
CA THR A 2 -28.56 -28.34 11.51
C THR A 2 -28.56 -26.88 12.00
N GLU A 3 -27.83 -26.61 13.09
CA GLU A 3 -27.52 -25.24 13.49
C GLU A 3 -26.57 -24.63 12.47
N SER A 4 -27.10 -23.72 11.67
CA SER A 4 -26.31 -22.83 10.84
C SER A 4 -25.58 -21.84 11.75
N VAL A 5 -24.30 -22.10 12.01
CA VAL A 5 -23.41 -21.13 12.67
C VAL A 5 -23.23 -19.95 11.72
N PHE A 6 -24.06 -18.94 11.88
CA PHE A 6 -23.80 -17.62 11.28
C PHE A 6 -22.54 -17.04 11.98
N VAL A 7 -21.39 -17.21 11.35
CA VAL A 7 -20.20 -16.43 11.73
C VAL A 7 -20.50 -14.99 11.34
N SER A 8 -20.72 -14.14 12.33
CA SER A 8 -20.93 -12.71 12.14
C SER A 8 -19.81 -12.15 11.25
N ALA A 9 -20.19 -11.37 10.25
CA ALA A 9 -19.21 -10.61 9.46
C ALA A 9 -18.37 -9.81 10.46
N GLU A 10 -17.02 -10.02 10.43
CA GLU A 10 -16.12 -9.23 11.25
C GLU A 10 -16.42 -7.76 10.97
N SER A 11 -16.86 -7.03 12.00
CA SER A 11 -17.17 -5.61 11.86
C SER A 11 -15.92 -4.86 11.41
N ILE A 12 -16.03 -4.10 10.32
CA ILE A 12 -14.98 -3.20 9.88
C ILE A 12 -14.76 -2.19 11.01
N THR A 13 -13.61 -2.24 11.67
CA THR A 13 -13.27 -1.23 12.68
C THR A 13 -13.07 0.11 12.00
N ALA A 14 -13.41 1.20 12.70
CA ALA A 14 -13.13 2.54 12.20
C ALA A 14 -11.66 2.68 11.79
N PRO A 15 -11.35 3.41 10.70
CA PRO A 15 -9.97 3.58 10.26
C PRO A 15 -9.12 4.26 11.32
N ARG A 16 -7.87 3.84 11.43
CA ARG A 16 -6.84 4.57 12.16
C ARG A 16 -6.26 5.62 11.22
N ILE A 17 -6.27 6.88 11.63
CA ILE A 17 -5.53 7.94 10.92
C ILE A 17 -4.05 7.80 11.28
N ILE A 18 -3.22 7.51 10.27
CA ILE A 18 -1.78 7.29 10.42
C ILE A 18 -0.95 8.52 10.10
N GLY A 19 -1.57 9.52 9.48
CA GLY A 19 -0.98 10.80 9.14
C GLY A 19 -1.93 11.65 8.30
N THR A 20 -1.42 12.76 7.81
CA THR A 20 -2.12 13.68 6.90
C THR A 20 -1.24 14.01 5.72
N SER A 21 -1.86 14.27 4.56
CA SER A 21 -1.20 14.73 3.35
C SER A 21 -0.79 16.20 3.44
N VAL A 22 -0.14 16.72 2.41
CA VAL A 22 0.24 18.14 2.29
C VAL A 22 -0.99 19.06 2.42
N GLU A 23 -2.12 18.71 1.79
CA GLU A 23 -3.36 19.50 1.84
C GLU A 23 -4.26 19.11 3.03
N GLY A 24 -3.74 18.36 4.01
CA GLY A 24 -4.44 18.05 5.26
C GLY A 24 -5.44 16.90 5.17
N ARG A 25 -5.50 16.15 4.08
CA ARG A 25 -6.36 14.96 3.97
C ARG A 25 -5.84 13.82 4.83
N PRO A 26 -6.70 13.08 5.53
CA PRO A 26 -6.27 11.96 6.35
C PRO A 26 -5.72 10.80 5.50
N ILE A 27 -4.66 10.17 6.00
CA ILE A 27 -4.17 8.89 5.49
C ILE A 27 -4.71 7.82 6.43
N GLU A 28 -5.57 6.96 5.90
CA GLU A 28 -6.34 5.98 6.65
C GLU A 28 -5.73 4.58 6.56
N ALA A 29 -5.70 3.87 7.68
CA ALA A 29 -5.32 2.47 7.75
C ALA A 29 -6.42 1.66 8.45
N TYR A 30 -6.86 0.58 7.83
CA TYR A 30 -7.85 -0.35 8.34
C TYR A 30 -7.17 -1.64 8.80
N ARG A 31 -7.62 -2.22 9.91
CA ARG A 31 -7.12 -3.50 10.41
C ARG A 31 -8.20 -4.56 10.30
N ARG A 32 -7.81 -5.73 9.80
CA ARG A 32 -8.67 -6.91 9.65
C ARG A 32 -7.93 -8.17 10.12
N GLY A 33 -8.70 -9.21 10.40
CA GLY A 33 -8.16 -10.53 10.74
C GLY A 33 -7.77 -10.69 12.21
N THR A 34 -6.68 -11.40 12.50
CA THR A 34 -6.29 -11.84 13.84
C THR A 34 -5.22 -10.91 14.43
N PRO A 35 -5.54 -10.04 15.41
CA PRO A 35 -4.55 -9.22 16.08
C PRO A 35 -3.40 -10.06 16.68
N GLY A 36 -2.16 -9.66 16.39
CA GLY A 36 -0.96 -10.39 16.82
C GLY A 36 -0.57 -11.58 15.94
N GLY A 37 -1.28 -11.81 14.84
CA GLY A 37 -0.90 -12.77 13.80
C GLY A 37 0.25 -12.26 12.92
N THR A 38 0.51 -12.95 11.81
CA THR A 38 1.48 -12.50 10.81
C THR A 38 0.99 -11.20 10.18
N VAL A 39 1.76 -10.13 10.35
CA VAL A 39 1.39 -8.81 9.87
C VAL A 39 1.61 -8.71 8.37
N VAL A 40 0.54 -8.38 7.65
CA VAL A 40 0.55 -8.12 6.20
C VAL A 40 0.03 -6.70 5.98
N LEU A 41 0.77 -5.93 5.19
CA LEU A 41 0.41 -4.57 4.80
C LEU A 41 0.08 -4.52 3.31
N VAL A 42 -1.06 -3.94 2.96
CA VAL A 42 -1.48 -3.73 1.57
C VAL A 42 -1.75 -2.26 1.34
N ILE A 43 -1.10 -1.68 0.34
CA ILE A 43 -1.27 -0.30 -0.08
C ILE A 43 -1.90 -0.29 -1.47
N GLY A 44 -3.05 0.35 -1.59
CA GLY A 44 -3.82 0.44 -2.83
C GLY A 44 -3.24 1.43 -3.83
N ALA A 45 -2.85 2.61 -3.37
CA ALA A 45 -2.31 3.65 -4.23
C ALA A 45 -1.20 4.45 -3.53
N ILE A 46 -0.02 4.51 -4.16
CA ILE A 46 1.06 5.46 -3.86
C ILE A 46 1.02 6.64 -4.85
N HIS A 47 0.62 6.36 -6.09
CA HIS A 47 0.36 7.37 -7.11
C HIS A 47 -1.14 7.59 -7.22
N GLY A 48 -1.57 8.85 -7.29
CA GLY A 48 -3.00 9.18 -7.23
C GLY A 48 -3.76 8.84 -8.51
N ASP A 49 -3.08 8.78 -9.65
CA ASP A 49 -3.62 8.37 -10.95
C ASP A 49 -3.67 6.83 -11.14
N GLU A 50 -3.21 6.05 -10.15
CA GLU A 50 -3.17 4.58 -10.17
C GLU A 50 -4.23 3.99 -9.21
N SER A 51 -5.51 4.22 -9.47
CA SER A 51 -6.60 3.95 -8.52
C SER A 51 -7.08 2.48 -8.42
N ALA A 52 -6.69 1.60 -9.35
CA ALA A 52 -7.17 0.21 -9.38
C ALA A 52 -6.87 -0.58 -8.10
N GLY A 53 -5.70 -0.35 -7.48
CA GLY A 53 -5.35 -0.97 -6.20
C GLY A 53 -6.28 -0.58 -5.04
N MET A 54 -6.90 0.59 -5.09
CA MET A 54 -7.91 1.00 -4.09
C MET A 54 -9.15 0.10 -4.14
N GLY A 55 -9.56 -0.34 -5.34
CA GLY A 55 -10.64 -1.32 -5.52
C GLY A 55 -10.29 -2.68 -4.89
N ILE A 56 -9.03 -3.11 -5.01
CA ILE A 56 -8.55 -4.34 -4.36
C ILE A 56 -8.62 -4.18 -2.83
N VAL A 57 -8.15 -3.06 -2.29
CA VAL A 57 -8.24 -2.78 -0.85
C VAL A 57 -9.70 -2.76 -0.38
N SER A 58 -10.59 -2.14 -1.13
CA SER A 58 -12.04 -2.13 -0.83
C SER A 58 -12.62 -3.55 -0.75
N ASN A 59 -12.27 -4.43 -1.67
CA ASN A 59 -12.68 -5.83 -1.62
C ASN A 59 -12.10 -6.56 -0.38
N LEU A 60 -10.83 -6.32 -0.05
CA LEU A 60 -10.18 -6.92 1.12
C LEU A 60 -10.81 -6.47 2.45
N LEU A 61 -11.52 -5.34 2.49
CA LEU A 61 -12.29 -4.90 3.65
C LEU A 61 -13.50 -5.79 3.96
N THR A 62 -14.00 -6.55 2.98
CA THR A 62 -15.24 -7.32 3.10
C THR A 62 -15.05 -8.84 3.08
N VAL A 63 -13.93 -9.33 2.55
CA VAL A 63 -13.65 -10.77 2.47
C VAL A 63 -13.22 -11.35 3.81
N LYS A 64 -13.41 -12.66 3.99
CA LYS A 64 -12.92 -13.38 5.16
C LYS A 64 -11.40 -13.47 5.14
N ILE A 65 -10.76 -13.02 6.22
CA ILE A 65 -9.31 -13.09 6.38
C ILE A 65 -8.93 -14.45 7.01
N PRO A 66 -7.91 -15.13 6.48
CA PRO A 66 -7.42 -16.38 7.07
C PRO A 66 -6.98 -16.20 8.52
N LYS A 67 -7.19 -17.24 9.36
CA LYS A 67 -6.70 -17.23 10.74
C LYS A 67 -5.19 -17.03 10.79
N GLY A 68 -4.73 -16.26 11.78
CA GLY A 68 -3.32 -15.98 11.99
C GLY A 68 -2.74 -14.86 11.12
N ILE A 69 -3.55 -14.22 10.28
CA ILE A 69 -3.17 -13.02 9.52
C ILE A 69 -3.69 -11.77 10.24
N ASP A 70 -2.81 -10.83 10.49
CA ASP A 70 -3.08 -9.47 10.98
C ASP A 70 -2.91 -8.51 9.78
N LEU A 71 -4.02 -8.23 9.10
CA LEU A 71 -4.03 -7.52 7.84
C LEU A 71 -4.25 -6.02 8.05
N TRP A 72 -3.33 -5.22 7.53
CA TRP A 72 -3.43 -3.77 7.49
C TRP A 72 -3.61 -3.29 6.05
N LEU A 73 -4.60 -2.45 5.83
CA LEU A 73 -5.05 -1.97 4.54
C LEU A 73 -5.00 -0.45 4.50
N VAL A 74 -4.24 0.10 3.57
CA VAL A 74 -4.16 1.55 3.31
C VAL A 74 -4.69 1.79 1.90
N PRO A 75 -5.90 2.33 1.73
CA PRO A 75 -6.47 2.58 0.40
C PRO A 75 -5.58 3.46 -0.46
N SER A 76 -5.14 4.59 0.10
CA SER A 76 -4.14 5.45 -0.53
C SER A 76 -3.24 6.09 0.52
N MET A 77 -1.94 6.13 0.24
CA MET A 77 -1.01 6.96 1.00
C MET A 77 -0.83 8.36 0.39
N ASN A 78 -1.45 8.61 -0.77
CA ASN A 78 -1.41 9.88 -1.51
C ASN A 78 -2.82 10.43 -1.78
N PRO A 79 -3.57 10.82 -0.74
CA PRO A 79 -4.95 11.25 -0.93
C PRO A 79 -5.08 12.56 -1.73
N ASP A 80 -4.06 13.42 -1.75
CA ASP A 80 -4.04 14.63 -2.59
C ASP A 80 -3.88 14.26 -4.07
N GLY A 81 -2.96 13.35 -4.37
CA GLY A 81 -2.79 12.84 -5.72
C GLY A 81 -4.06 12.15 -6.24
N VAL A 82 -4.75 11.38 -5.39
CA VAL A 82 -6.05 10.76 -5.74
C VAL A 82 -7.10 11.82 -6.05
N ALA A 83 -7.22 12.85 -5.20
CA ALA A 83 -8.19 13.93 -5.40
C ALA A 83 -7.95 14.72 -6.69
N ASN A 84 -6.69 14.87 -7.08
CA ASN A 84 -6.27 15.65 -8.26
C ASN A 84 -5.98 14.77 -9.48
N ASN A 85 -6.11 13.44 -9.38
CA ASN A 85 -5.76 12.47 -10.42
C ASN A 85 -4.33 12.69 -10.94
N THR A 86 -3.36 12.80 -10.03
CA THR A 86 -1.95 13.04 -10.34
C THR A 86 -1.07 11.94 -9.75
N ARG A 87 0.03 11.62 -10.43
CA ARG A 87 1.03 10.67 -9.93
C ARG A 87 1.66 11.16 -8.62
N THR A 88 2.07 12.41 -8.59
CA THR A 88 2.79 13.02 -7.47
C THR A 88 1.82 13.44 -6.35
N ASN A 89 2.38 13.75 -5.17
CA ASN A 89 1.62 14.43 -4.13
C ASN A 89 1.44 15.94 -4.47
N ALA A 90 0.80 16.70 -3.59
CA ALA A 90 0.53 18.12 -3.82
C ALA A 90 1.80 19.01 -3.91
N ASN A 91 2.95 18.54 -3.41
CA ASN A 91 4.25 19.18 -3.59
C ASN A 91 4.95 18.79 -4.90
N GLY A 92 4.31 18.04 -5.79
CA GLY A 92 4.90 17.55 -7.02
C GLY A 92 5.94 16.45 -6.84
N VAL A 93 5.95 15.75 -5.70
CA VAL A 93 6.91 14.70 -5.36
C VAL A 93 6.34 13.32 -5.71
N ASP A 94 7.11 12.51 -6.45
CA ASP A 94 6.84 11.08 -6.60
C ASP A 94 7.16 10.38 -5.28
N LEU A 95 6.11 10.00 -4.53
CA LEU A 95 6.26 9.38 -3.21
C LEU A 95 7.01 8.04 -3.28
N ASN A 96 6.95 7.33 -4.43
CA ASN A 96 7.71 6.10 -4.67
C ASN A 96 9.22 6.36 -4.93
N ARG A 97 9.65 7.61 -4.94
CA ARG A 97 11.05 8.04 -4.99
C ARG A 97 11.49 8.73 -3.71
N ASN A 98 10.58 8.96 -2.75
CA ASN A 98 10.84 9.75 -1.55
C ASN A 98 11.17 8.92 -0.30
N PHE A 99 11.02 7.58 -0.34
CA PHE A 99 11.35 6.71 0.79
C PHE A 99 12.85 6.75 1.13
N PRO A 100 13.23 6.62 2.43
CA PRO A 100 14.60 6.85 2.87
C PRO A 100 15.60 5.78 2.42
N TYR A 101 15.15 4.55 2.10
CA TYR A 101 16.04 3.46 1.68
C TYR A 101 16.58 3.73 0.27
N LEU A 102 17.89 3.77 0.13
CA LEU A 102 18.60 4.05 -1.13
C LEU A 102 18.15 5.35 -1.83
N TRP A 103 17.61 6.31 -1.06
CA TRP A 103 17.20 7.58 -1.62
C TRP A 103 18.35 8.31 -2.30
N LYS A 104 18.07 8.86 -3.44
CA LYS A 104 18.94 9.78 -4.17
C LYS A 104 18.09 10.82 -4.89
N GLU A 105 18.65 11.96 -5.15
CA GLU A 105 18.04 12.94 -6.05
C GLU A 105 18.00 12.37 -7.48
N ILE A 106 16.81 12.31 -8.09
CA ILE A 106 16.65 11.69 -9.41
C ILE A 106 16.39 12.74 -10.48
N LYS A 107 15.40 13.61 -10.27
CA LYS A 107 14.94 14.61 -11.25
C LYS A 107 14.61 15.92 -10.54
N PRO A 108 14.64 17.04 -11.26
CA PRO A 108 14.24 18.33 -10.69
C PRO A 108 12.74 18.41 -10.42
N LEU A 109 12.35 19.40 -9.61
CA LEU A 109 10.94 19.76 -9.40
C LEU A 109 10.25 20.04 -10.74
N GLY A 110 9.03 19.55 -10.89
CA GLY A 110 8.25 19.60 -12.13
C GLY A 110 8.36 18.34 -12.98
N SER A 111 9.33 17.46 -12.67
CA SER A 111 9.36 16.10 -13.24
C SER A 111 8.41 15.18 -12.50
N TRP A 112 7.73 14.30 -13.21
CA TRP A 112 6.85 13.26 -12.66
C TRP A 112 7.58 12.22 -11.80
N GLU A 113 8.92 12.18 -11.84
CA GLU A 113 9.80 11.36 -11.00
C GLU A 113 10.59 12.17 -9.96
N TYR A 114 10.19 13.40 -9.66
CA TYR A 114 10.89 14.20 -8.66
C TYR A 114 10.88 13.52 -7.29
N SER A 115 12.06 13.27 -6.74
CA SER A 115 12.24 12.50 -5.49
C SER A 115 12.07 13.32 -4.21
N GLY A 116 11.75 14.60 -4.31
CA GLY A 116 11.67 15.51 -3.17
C GLY A 116 13.01 16.13 -2.81
N LYS A 117 13.00 17.12 -1.91
CA LYS A 117 14.20 17.87 -1.45
C LYS A 117 15.20 17.01 -0.67
N SER A 118 14.71 15.94 -0.04
CA SER A 118 15.51 14.99 0.74
C SER A 118 14.71 13.71 0.95
N LYS A 119 15.37 12.67 1.45
CA LYS A 119 14.71 11.43 1.87
C LYS A 119 13.60 11.73 2.87
N ALA A 120 12.42 11.14 2.65
CA ALA A 120 11.24 11.33 3.48
C ALA A 120 10.95 12.81 3.77
N SER A 121 11.08 13.69 2.75
CA SER A 121 10.71 15.10 2.87
C SER A 121 9.20 15.27 3.06
N GLU A 122 8.39 14.40 2.46
CA GLU A 122 6.95 14.53 2.38
C GLU A 122 6.23 14.01 3.63
N PRO A 123 5.12 14.67 4.06
CA PRO A 123 4.36 14.23 5.23
C PRO A 123 3.78 12.83 5.04
N GLU A 124 3.32 12.47 3.84
CA GLU A 124 2.79 11.15 3.51
C GLU A 124 3.86 10.06 3.69
N THR A 125 5.06 10.29 3.18
CA THR A 125 6.20 9.37 3.33
C THR A 125 6.59 9.21 4.80
N LYS A 126 6.66 10.31 5.56
CA LYS A 126 6.94 10.27 7.01
C LYS A 126 5.90 9.45 7.76
N ALA A 127 4.62 9.64 7.43
CA ALA A 127 3.50 8.90 8.02
C ALA A 127 3.64 7.40 7.76
N MET A 128 3.85 7.02 6.50
CA MET A 128 4.02 5.61 6.12
C MET A 128 5.26 4.97 6.74
N VAL A 129 6.41 5.64 6.75
CA VAL A 129 7.63 5.14 7.41
C VAL A 129 7.41 4.92 8.90
N LYS A 130 6.75 5.86 9.59
CA LYS A 130 6.40 5.73 11.01
C LYS A 130 5.46 4.54 11.22
N PHE A 131 4.43 4.41 10.40
CA PHE A 131 3.44 3.35 10.49
C PHE A 131 4.06 1.96 10.25
N ILE A 132 4.85 1.79 9.18
CA ILE A 132 5.56 0.55 8.88
C ILE A 132 6.47 0.13 10.04
N ARG A 133 7.21 1.08 10.64
CA ARG A 133 8.05 0.80 11.82
C ARG A 133 7.25 0.37 13.04
N GLN A 134 6.01 0.85 13.20
CA GLN A 134 5.12 0.46 14.30
C GLN A 134 4.56 -0.94 14.13
N ILE A 135 4.05 -1.27 12.95
CA ILE A 135 3.38 -2.56 12.70
C ILE A 135 4.34 -3.68 12.30
N LYS A 136 5.55 -3.34 11.82
CA LYS A 136 6.62 -4.28 11.41
C LYS A 136 6.09 -5.40 10.51
N PRO A 137 5.57 -5.10 9.32
CA PRO A 137 4.95 -6.11 8.48
C PRO A 137 5.97 -7.14 8.00
N SER A 138 5.57 -8.41 8.00
CA SER A 138 6.34 -9.51 7.41
C SER A 138 6.24 -9.51 5.89
N LEU A 139 5.15 -8.93 5.34
CA LEU A 139 4.91 -8.78 3.92
C LEU A 139 4.25 -7.43 3.64
N GLY A 140 4.76 -6.72 2.62
CA GLY A 140 4.15 -5.51 2.07
C GLY A 140 3.79 -5.70 0.60
N ILE A 141 2.54 -5.42 0.23
CA ILE A 141 2.05 -5.46 -1.14
C ILE A 141 1.68 -4.03 -1.55
N TRP A 142 2.30 -3.55 -2.63
CA TRP A 142 2.11 -2.21 -3.17
C TRP A 142 1.59 -2.31 -4.59
N TYR A 143 0.38 -1.83 -4.82
CA TYR A 143 -0.22 -1.85 -6.15
C TYR A 143 0.19 -0.63 -6.97
N HIS A 144 0.41 -0.88 -8.25
CA HIS A 144 0.71 0.11 -9.28
C HIS A 144 -0.12 -0.16 -10.55
N GLN A 145 -0.19 0.82 -11.43
CA GLN A 145 -0.75 0.72 -12.79
C GLN A 145 0.27 1.29 -13.80
N ASP A 146 0.26 0.84 -15.07
CA ASP A 146 -0.60 -0.18 -15.70
C ASP A 146 0.25 -1.30 -16.37
N LEU A 147 1.41 -1.61 -15.77
CA LEU A 147 2.37 -2.54 -16.41
C LEU A 147 1.90 -4.00 -16.43
N ASN A 148 0.91 -4.37 -15.61
CA ASN A 148 0.39 -5.74 -15.46
C ASN A 148 1.51 -6.79 -15.29
N ILE A 149 2.45 -6.51 -14.39
CA ILE A 149 3.58 -7.36 -14.07
C ILE A 149 3.83 -7.42 -12.58
N ILE A 150 4.52 -8.48 -12.14
CA ILE A 150 5.11 -8.59 -10.82
C ILE A 150 6.63 -8.58 -11.01
N SER A 151 7.32 -7.64 -10.38
CA SER A 151 8.78 -7.62 -10.41
C SER A 151 9.34 -8.85 -9.71
N PRO A 152 10.25 -9.63 -10.33
CA PRO A 152 10.84 -10.80 -9.68
C PRO A 152 11.67 -10.40 -8.46
N GLY A 153 11.69 -11.28 -7.44
CA GLY A 153 12.49 -11.16 -6.22
C GLY A 153 13.50 -12.30 -6.11
N ILE A 154 14.20 -12.35 -4.98
CA ILE A 154 15.14 -13.43 -4.62
C ILE A 154 14.78 -14.01 -3.25
N GLY A 155 15.19 -15.24 -2.97
CA GLY A 155 14.88 -15.93 -1.70
C GLY A 155 13.38 -15.99 -1.41
N THR A 156 12.99 -15.88 -0.16
CA THR A 156 11.58 -15.94 0.29
C THR A 156 10.70 -14.89 -0.39
N ASP A 157 11.21 -13.68 -0.64
CA ASP A 157 10.49 -12.66 -1.39
C ASP A 157 10.20 -13.12 -2.83
N GLY A 158 11.18 -13.75 -3.48
CA GLY A 158 11.01 -14.33 -4.81
C GLY A 158 9.98 -15.45 -4.85
N GLU A 159 9.97 -16.33 -3.85
CA GLU A 159 8.97 -17.41 -3.72
C GLU A 159 7.55 -16.87 -3.55
N LEU A 160 7.38 -15.85 -2.69
CA LEU A 160 6.08 -15.18 -2.49
C LEU A 160 5.58 -14.52 -3.77
N ARG A 161 6.44 -13.83 -4.51
CA ARG A 161 6.11 -13.20 -5.79
C ARG A 161 5.76 -14.22 -6.86
N ALA A 162 6.49 -15.34 -6.92
CA ALA A 162 6.18 -16.45 -7.82
C ALA A 162 4.81 -17.05 -7.49
N ARG A 163 4.51 -17.27 -6.22
CA ARG A 163 3.20 -17.75 -5.78
C ARG A 163 2.09 -16.77 -6.12
N TYR A 164 2.32 -15.48 -5.89
CA TYR A 164 1.33 -14.44 -6.25
C TYR A 164 1.09 -14.44 -7.76
N SER A 165 2.13 -14.51 -8.59
CA SER A 165 2.03 -14.61 -10.04
C SER A 165 1.19 -15.83 -10.47
N GLN A 166 1.48 -16.99 -9.90
CA GLN A 166 0.74 -18.23 -10.20
C GLN A 166 -0.76 -18.12 -9.88
N VAL A 167 -1.12 -17.50 -8.74
CA VAL A 167 -2.51 -17.40 -8.29
C VAL A 167 -3.27 -16.30 -9.05
N SER A 168 -2.63 -15.17 -9.31
CA SER A 168 -3.25 -14.01 -9.97
C SER A 168 -3.25 -14.08 -11.49
N GLY A 169 -2.39 -14.91 -12.09
CA GLY A 169 -2.15 -14.92 -13.52
C GLY A 169 -1.29 -13.74 -14.03
N VAL A 170 -0.86 -12.84 -13.14
CA VAL A 170 0.00 -11.71 -13.51
C VAL A 170 1.44 -12.19 -13.68
N PRO A 171 2.11 -11.94 -14.83
CA PRO A 171 3.42 -12.51 -15.11
C PRO A 171 4.54 -11.89 -14.27
N LEU A 172 5.55 -12.70 -13.91
CA LEU A 172 6.83 -12.22 -13.38
C LEU A 172 7.65 -11.63 -14.52
N LYS A 173 7.92 -10.33 -14.46
CA LYS A 173 8.71 -9.65 -15.49
C LYS A 173 9.52 -8.50 -14.90
N ARG A 174 10.77 -8.34 -15.31
CA ARG A 174 11.58 -7.17 -14.95
C ARG A 174 11.05 -5.93 -15.65
N ILE A 175 11.01 -4.82 -14.92
CA ILE A 175 10.85 -3.49 -15.51
C ILE A 175 12.18 -3.14 -16.17
N THR A 176 12.18 -2.98 -17.48
CA THR A 176 13.35 -2.59 -18.29
C THR A 176 13.31 -1.12 -18.60
#